data_662473f5c5ae5cc397ce949716610116
#
_entry.id   662473f5c5ae5cc397ce949716610116
#
_cell.length_a   1.000
_cell.length_b   1.000
_cell.length_c   1.000
_cell.angle_alpha   90.00
_cell.angle_beta   90.00
_cell.angle_gamma   90.00
#
_symmetry.space_group_name_H-M   'P 1'
#
loop_
_entity.id
_entity.type
_entity.pdbx_description
1 polymer ?
#
loop_
_entity_poly.entity_id
_entity_poly.type
_entity_poly.pdbx_seq_one_letter_code
_entity_poly.pdbx_strand_id
1 'polypeptide(L)'
;MTVFFGPNSAGKSSIGHLLLALKQTVISADRRRAINLGDSNSLVDLGTYEDCINSHDITRAMEFSIAWTLPKRLEIRDPLKSSAVYDGNSLKLDVQIMANGNGQPAICKLEYLLSGGARATLDVSYAHGENGSFLLDSQGYSFTRTTGRASRRA
;
A
#
# COMPACT_ATOMS: atom_id res chain seq x y z
N MET A 1 19.96 -3.64 15.58
CA MET A 1 19.10 -4.75 16.04
C MET A 1 17.89 -4.13 16.72
N THR A 2 16.67 -4.47 16.33
CA THR A 2 15.42 -3.97 16.95
C THR A 2 14.79 -5.13 17.71
N VAL A 3 14.40 -4.90 18.97
CA VAL A 3 13.80 -5.92 19.84
C VAL A 3 12.48 -5.41 20.37
N PHE A 4 11.43 -6.23 20.25
CA PHE A 4 10.09 -5.92 20.75
C PHE A 4 9.84 -6.67 22.09
N PHE A 5 9.53 -5.91 23.12
CA PHE A 5 9.15 -6.43 24.43
C PHE A 5 7.67 -6.16 24.73
N GLY A 6 7.04 -7.02 25.51
CA GLY A 6 5.67 -6.85 25.94
C GLY A 6 5.04 -8.19 26.37
N PRO A 7 3.87 -8.18 27.02
CA PRO A 7 3.18 -9.38 27.43
C PRO A 7 2.79 -10.27 26.23
N ASN A 8 2.45 -11.53 26.50
CA ASN A 8 1.92 -12.41 25.47
C ASN A 8 0.61 -11.81 24.90
N SER A 9 0.35 -12.07 23.63
CA SER A 9 -0.79 -11.52 22.88
C SER A 9 -0.81 -10.00 22.70
N ALA A 10 0.28 -9.29 22.96
CA ALA A 10 0.41 -7.85 22.71
C ALA A 10 0.66 -7.48 21.22
N GLY A 11 0.46 -8.40 20.30
CA GLY A 11 0.63 -8.13 18.87
C GLY A 11 2.08 -8.07 18.36
N LYS A 12 3.08 -8.49 19.16
CA LYS A 12 4.49 -8.46 18.73
C LYS A 12 4.74 -9.23 17.45
N SER A 13 4.18 -10.43 17.32
CA SER A 13 4.31 -11.27 16.13
C SER A 13 3.56 -10.72 14.93
N SER A 14 2.49 -9.96 15.14
CA SER A 14 1.68 -9.37 14.06
C SER A 14 2.49 -8.43 13.18
N ILE A 15 3.46 -7.70 13.74
CA ILE A 15 4.38 -6.86 12.97
C ILE A 15 5.23 -7.72 12.01
N GLY A 16 5.79 -8.83 12.51
CA GLY A 16 6.55 -9.76 11.70
C GLY A 16 5.70 -10.41 10.60
N HIS A 17 4.48 -10.83 10.95
CA HIS A 17 3.53 -11.41 10.00
C HIS A 17 3.14 -10.41 8.91
N LEU A 18 2.87 -9.15 9.25
CA LEU A 18 2.59 -8.10 8.27
C LEU A 18 3.77 -7.92 7.30
N LEU A 19 5.00 -7.82 7.80
CA LEU A 19 6.19 -7.65 6.95
C LEU A 19 6.41 -8.84 6.03
N LEU A 20 6.17 -10.08 6.49
CA LEU A 20 6.23 -11.27 5.66
C LEU A 20 5.12 -11.30 4.62
N ALA A 21 3.88 -10.94 4.98
CA ALA A 21 2.77 -10.82 4.06
C ALA A 21 3.02 -9.77 2.98
N LEU A 22 3.59 -8.61 3.33
CA LEU A 22 3.98 -7.59 2.36
C LEU A 22 5.10 -8.10 1.43
N LYS A 23 6.12 -8.77 1.98
CA LYS A 23 7.19 -9.37 1.18
C LYS A 23 6.64 -10.37 0.17
N GLN A 24 5.81 -11.32 0.60
CA GLN A 24 5.22 -12.30 -0.30
C GLN A 24 4.24 -11.70 -1.31
N THR A 25 3.58 -10.58 -0.96
CA THR A 25 2.75 -9.83 -1.90
C THR A 25 3.59 -9.23 -3.03
N VAL A 26 4.74 -8.61 -2.70
CA VAL A 26 5.64 -8.01 -3.69
C VAL A 26 6.22 -9.05 -4.66
N ILE A 27 6.58 -10.24 -4.17
CA ILE A 27 7.15 -11.31 -5.01
C ILE A 27 6.09 -12.16 -5.71
N SER A 28 4.81 -12.01 -5.36
CA SER A 28 3.71 -12.74 -5.99
C SER A 28 3.61 -12.44 -7.48
N ALA A 29 3.34 -13.45 -8.29
CA ALA A 29 3.01 -13.29 -9.71
C ALA A 29 1.64 -12.65 -9.93
N ASP A 30 0.72 -12.81 -8.98
CA ASP A 30 -0.62 -12.22 -9.05
C ASP A 30 -0.60 -10.76 -8.56
N ARG A 31 -0.57 -9.84 -9.52
CA ARG A 31 -0.56 -8.39 -9.28
C ARG A 31 -1.93 -7.79 -8.91
N ARG A 32 -2.98 -8.59 -8.89
CA ARG A 32 -4.33 -8.13 -8.54
C ARG A 32 -4.62 -8.23 -7.05
N ARG A 33 -3.85 -9.03 -6.32
CA ARG A 33 -4.02 -9.20 -4.88
C ARG A 33 -3.63 -7.92 -4.14
N ALA A 34 -4.53 -7.44 -3.28
CA ALA A 34 -4.25 -6.34 -2.39
C ALA A 34 -3.13 -6.67 -1.39
N ILE A 35 -3.23 -7.87 -0.81
CA ILE A 35 -2.23 -8.47 0.07
C ILE A 35 -2.28 -9.99 -0.11
N ASN A 36 -1.12 -10.62 -0.12
CA ASN A 36 -1.02 -12.07 -0.13
C ASN A 36 -0.96 -12.56 1.32
N LEU A 37 -2.06 -13.16 1.80
CA LEU A 37 -2.14 -13.70 3.16
C LEU A 37 -1.44 -15.04 3.30
N GLY A 38 -1.09 -15.67 2.17
CA GLY A 38 -0.31 -16.89 2.14
C GLY A 38 -1.13 -18.15 1.89
N ASP A 39 -0.41 -19.24 1.90
CA ASP A 39 -0.86 -20.62 1.82
C ASP A 39 0.24 -21.52 2.43
N SER A 40 0.06 -22.83 2.40
CA SER A 40 1.00 -23.80 2.96
C SER A 40 2.43 -23.73 2.40
N ASN A 41 2.66 -23.09 1.26
CA ASN A 41 3.98 -22.93 0.62
C ASN A 41 4.54 -21.53 0.72
N SER A 42 3.86 -20.63 1.43
CA SER A 42 4.23 -19.21 1.55
C SER A 42 5.18 -18.97 2.73
N LEU A 43 5.77 -17.75 2.80
CA LEU A 43 6.62 -17.34 3.93
C LEU A 43 5.84 -17.29 5.24
N VAL A 44 4.58 -16.95 5.16
CA VAL A 44 3.62 -16.95 6.25
C VAL A 44 2.25 -17.33 5.68
N ASP A 45 1.52 -18.15 6.41
CA ASP A 45 0.11 -18.46 6.14
C ASP A 45 -0.72 -17.82 7.25
N LEU A 46 -1.51 -16.81 6.89
CA LEU A 46 -2.37 -16.04 7.80
C LEU A 46 -3.84 -16.44 7.65
N GLY A 47 -4.12 -17.44 6.80
CA GLY A 47 -5.48 -17.86 6.52
C GLY A 47 -6.25 -16.88 5.65
N THR A 48 -7.49 -16.65 6.03
CA THR A 48 -8.41 -15.74 5.32
C THR A 48 -8.31 -14.31 5.85
N TYR A 49 -8.97 -13.36 5.17
CA TYR A 49 -9.09 -12.00 5.68
C TYR A 49 -9.77 -11.96 7.06
N GLU A 50 -10.80 -12.78 7.26
CA GLU A 50 -11.51 -12.92 8.52
C GLU A 50 -10.58 -13.34 9.68
N ASP A 51 -9.65 -14.27 9.42
CA ASP A 51 -8.68 -14.73 10.42
C ASP A 51 -7.71 -13.63 10.85
N CYS A 52 -7.48 -12.65 9.98
CA CYS A 52 -6.57 -11.52 10.24
C CYS A 52 -7.22 -10.37 11.00
N ILE A 53 -8.54 -10.30 11.04
CA ILE A 53 -9.29 -9.18 11.62
C ILE A 53 -9.70 -9.47 13.06
N ASN A 54 -9.57 -8.44 13.90
CA ASN A 54 -9.97 -8.54 15.31
C ASN A 54 -11.46 -8.88 15.43
N SER A 55 -11.75 -9.90 16.23
CA SER A 55 -13.11 -10.45 16.46
C SER A 55 -13.77 -11.04 15.21
N HIS A 56 -12.99 -11.36 14.15
CA HIS A 56 -13.48 -11.91 12.89
C HIS A 56 -14.55 -11.04 12.20
N ASP A 57 -14.56 -9.74 12.51
CA ASP A 57 -15.51 -8.78 11.95
C ASP A 57 -15.00 -8.25 10.59
N ILE A 58 -15.42 -8.89 9.51
CA ILE A 58 -15.00 -8.56 8.13
C ILE A 58 -15.45 -7.16 7.66
N THR A 59 -16.31 -6.48 8.42
CA THR A 59 -16.71 -5.09 8.12
C THR A 59 -15.62 -4.08 8.53
N ARG A 60 -14.65 -4.51 9.34
CA ARG A 60 -13.54 -3.69 9.78
C ARG A 60 -12.42 -3.69 8.76
N ALA A 61 -11.77 -2.55 8.62
CA ALA A 61 -10.58 -2.42 7.79
C ALA A 61 -9.34 -2.95 8.52
N MET A 62 -8.43 -3.56 7.74
CA MET A 62 -7.03 -3.73 8.13
C MET A 62 -6.28 -2.47 7.72
N GLU A 63 -5.67 -1.80 8.68
CA GLU A 63 -4.97 -0.54 8.45
C GLU A 63 -3.53 -0.65 8.91
N PHE A 64 -2.61 -0.13 8.11
CA PHE A 64 -1.22 0.01 8.52
C PHE A 64 -0.54 1.21 7.86
N SER A 65 0.48 1.71 8.51
CA SER A 65 1.31 2.80 8.04
C SER A 65 2.77 2.40 8.10
N ILE A 66 3.51 2.66 7.02
CA ILE A 66 4.94 2.41 6.95
C ILE A 66 5.63 3.70 6.50
N ALA A 67 6.64 4.13 7.24
CA ALA A 67 7.47 5.25 6.86
C ALA A 67 8.93 4.80 6.79
N TRP A 68 9.66 5.31 5.79
CA TRP A 68 11.08 5.01 5.63
C TRP A 68 11.83 6.18 4.99
N THR A 69 13.13 6.21 5.23
CA THR A 69 14.02 7.18 4.61
C THR A 69 14.74 6.54 3.43
N LEU A 70 14.72 7.21 2.31
CA LEU A 70 15.43 6.78 1.11
C LEU A 70 16.92 7.06 1.25
N PRO A 71 17.81 6.17 0.81
CA PRO A 71 19.26 6.38 0.83
C PRO A 71 19.72 7.51 -0.09
N LYS A 72 18.92 7.81 -1.10
CA LYS A 72 19.12 8.93 -2.04
C LYS A 72 17.82 9.71 -2.17
N ARG A 73 17.95 11.03 -2.33
CA ARG A 73 16.80 11.89 -2.59
C ARG A 73 16.11 11.49 -3.89
N LEU A 74 14.80 11.32 -3.83
CA LEU A 74 13.95 11.09 -5.00
C LEU A 74 13.55 12.45 -5.56
N GLU A 75 13.74 12.65 -6.86
CA GLU A 75 13.26 13.82 -7.59
C GLU A 75 12.20 13.37 -8.60
N ILE A 76 11.04 13.98 -8.54
CA ILE A 76 9.96 13.79 -9.52
C ILE A 76 9.97 14.99 -10.44
N ARG A 77 10.21 14.75 -11.72
CA ARG A 77 10.32 15.78 -12.76
C ARG A 77 9.07 15.79 -13.62
N ASP A 78 8.64 16.99 -13.97
CA ASP A 78 7.63 17.16 -14.99
C ASP A 78 8.26 16.84 -16.37
N PRO A 79 7.74 15.85 -17.10
CA PRO A 79 8.29 15.49 -18.41
C PRO A 79 8.23 16.64 -19.44
N LEU A 80 7.32 17.61 -19.23
CA LEU A 80 7.17 18.76 -20.12
C LEU A 80 8.05 19.96 -19.74
N LYS A 81 8.49 20.06 -18.49
CA LYS A 81 9.17 21.25 -17.95
C LYS A 81 10.63 21.03 -17.58
N SER A 82 11.18 19.84 -17.72
CA SER A 82 12.57 19.48 -17.35
C SER A 82 13.00 19.86 -15.91
N SER A 83 12.14 20.54 -15.16
CA SER A 83 12.38 20.92 -13.78
C SER A 83 11.81 19.89 -12.82
N ALA A 84 12.53 19.62 -11.72
CA ALA A 84 11.96 18.82 -10.64
C ALA A 84 10.81 19.57 -10.01
N VAL A 85 9.65 18.93 -9.87
CA VAL A 85 8.43 19.50 -9.26
C VAL A 85 8.39 19.16 -7.78
N TYR A 86 8.75 17.93 -7.44
CA TYR A 86 8.80 17.42 -6.07
C TYR A 86 10.16 16.79 -5.81
N ASP A 87 10.62 16.88 -4.57
CA ASP A 87 11.80 16.19 -4.13
C ASP A 87 11.68 15.81 -2.64
N GLY A 88 12.31 14.72 -2.26
CA GLY A 88 12.29 14.30 -0.87
C GLY A 88 13.10 13.02 -0.65
N ASN A 89 13.33 12.72 0.61
CA ASN A 89 13.99 11.49 1.04
C ASN A 89 13.19 10.70 2.08
N SER A 90 12.03 11.20 2.49
CA SER A 90 11.12 10.50 3.39
C SER A 90 9.86 10.09 2.65
N LEU A 91 9.58 8.80 2.66
CA LEU A 91 8.35 8.22 2.10
C LEU A 91 7.50 7.66 3.24
N LYS A 92 6.20 7.92 3.17
CA LYS A 92 5.18 7.30 4.01
C LYS A 92 4.14 6.66 3.11
N LEU A 93 3.71 5.48 3.49
CA LEU A 93 2.64 4.71 2.87
C LEU A 93 1.59 4.41 3.93
N ASP A 94 0.37 4.87 3.71
CA ASP A 94 -0.80 4.51 4.50
C ASP A 94 -1.73 3.63 3.65
N VAL A 95 -2.14 2.50 4.19
CA VAL A 95 -2.96 1.51 3.47
C VAL A 95 -4.16 1.10 4.31
N GLN A 96 -5.30 1.03 3.64
CA GLN A 96 -6.55 0.48 4.15
C GLN A 96 -7.01 -0.65 3.23
N ILE A 97 -7.22 -1.83 3.80
CA ILE A 97 -7.70 -3.03 3.10
C ILE A 97 -9.01 -3.46 3.76
N MET A 98 -10.00 -3.81 2.97
CA MET A 98 -11.27 -4.37 3.43
C MET A 98 -11.62 -5.63 2.65
N ALA A 99 -12.48 -6.46 3.19
CA ALA A 99 -13.07 -7.54 2.42
C ALA A 99 -13.99 -6.98 1.33
N ASN A 100 -13.86 -7.46 0.10
CA ASN A 100 -14.83 -7.22 -0.95
C ASN A 100 -16.06 -8.13 -0.78
N GLY A 101 -17.05 -8.01 -1.68
CA GLY A 101 -18.27 -8.82 -1.64
C GLY A 101 -18.06 -10.34 -1.70
N ASN A 102 -16.87 -10.80 -2.05
CA ASN A 102 -16.48 -12.23 -2.06
C ASN A 102 -15.60 -12.61 -0.86
N GLY A 103 -15.47 -11.75 0.15
CA GLY A 103 -14.61 -11.99 1.31
C GLY A 103 -13.11 -11.87 1.05
N GLN A 104 -12.70 -11.45 -0.16
CA GLN A 104 -11.29 -11.31 -0.51
C GLN A 104 -10.77 -9.93 -0.15
N PRO A 105 -9.50 -9.81 0.32
CA PRO A 105 -8.91 -8.52 0.63
C PRO A 105 -8.81 -7.63 -0.61
N ALA A 106 -9.29 -6.39 -0.50
CA ALA A 106 -9.21 -5.36 -1.54
C ALA A 106 -8.72 -4.05 -0.94
N ILE A 107 -7.86 -3.33 -1.65
CA ILE A 107 -7.42 -2.00 -1.24
C ILE A 107 -8.60 -1.05 -1.40
N CYS A 108 -9.05 -0.43 -0.31
CA CYS A 108 -10.05 0.63 -0.35
C CYS A 108 -9.41 2.03 -0.31
N LYS A 109 -8.25 2.16 0.34
CA LYS A 109 -7.49 3.41 0.37
C LYS A 109 -5.99 3.11 0.41
N LEU A 110 -5.21 3.91 -0.34
CA LEU A 110 -3.76 3.88 -0.34
C LEU A 110 -3.25 5.31 -0.54
N GLU A 111 -2.41 5.78 0.34
CA GLU A 111 -1.81 7.11 0.27
C GLU A 111 -0.30 7.01 0.31
N TYR A 112 0.36 7.71 -0.61
CA TYR A 112 1.81 7.92 -0.60
C TYR A 112 2.11 9.37 -0.31
N LEU A 113 3.04 9.60 0.61
CA LEU A 113 3.55 10.91 0.95
C LEU A 113 5.07 10.95 0.74
N LEU A 114 5.54 11.80 -0.16
CA LEU A 114 6.95 12.12 -0.33
C LEU A 114 7.24 13.47 0.32
N SER A 115 8.16 13.51 1.27
CA SER A 115 8.51 14.70 2.05
C SER A 115 10.01 14.77 2.34
N GLY A 116 10.43 15.80 3.08
CA GLY A 116 11.84 15.98 3.48
C GLY A 116 12.72 16.64 2.42
N GLY A 117 12.11 17.27 1.41
CA GLY A 117 12.80 18.05 0.39
C GLY A 117 12.65 19.57 0.59
N ALA A 118 13.30 20.32 -0.28
CA ALA A 118 13.18 21.79 -0.34
C ALA A 118 11.96 22.26 -1.14
N ARG A 119 11.32 21.33 -1.87
CA ARG A 119 10.14 21.58 -2.72
C ARG A 119 8.87 21.13 -2.04
N ALA A 120 7.74 21.32 -2.71
CA ALA A 120 6.44 20.91 -2.21
C ALA A 120 6.40 19.40 -1.91
N THR A 121 5.66 19.03 -0.89
CA THR A 121 5.34 17.65 -0.55
C THR A 121 4.42 17.08 -1.63
N LEU A 122 4.72 15.89 -2.11
CA LEU A 122 3.83 15.15 -2.99
C LEU A 122 3.00 14.20 -2.16
N ASP A 123 1.70 14.38 -2.23
CA ASP A 123 0.69 13.48 -1.70
C ASP A 123 -0.04 12.82 -2.88
N VAL A 124 -0.14 11.51 -2.88
CA VAL A 124 -0.87 10.74 -3.89
C VAL A 124 -1.81 9.78 -3.18
N SER A 125 -3.09 10.00 -3.35
CA SER A 125 -4.13 9.14 -2.81
C SER A 125 -4.76 8.28 -3.92
N TYR A 126 -5.12 7.06 -3.53
CA TYR A 126 -5.80 6.09 -4.35
C TYR A 126 -6.99 5.56 -3.55
N ALA A 127 -8.16 5.67 -4.09
CA ALA A 127 -9.38 5.18 -3.48
C ALA A 127 -10.21 4.37 -4.47
N HIS A 128 -10.97 3.42 -3.94
CA HIS A 128 -11.92 2.66 -4.75
C HIS A 128 -13.13 3.55 -5.03
N GLY A 129 -13.37 3.86 -6.30
CA GLY A 129 -14.54 4.63 -6.74
C GLY A 129 -15.76 3.75 -6.97
N GLU A 130 -16.90 4.39 -7.12
CA GLU A 130 -18.12 3.73 -7.57
C GLU A 130 -17.89 3.03 -8.91
N ASN A 131 -18.53 1.88 -9.14
CA ASN A 131 -18.41 1.05 -10.35
C ASN A 131 -17.02 0.39 -10.58
N GLY A 132 -16.24 0.13 -9.52
CA GLY A 132 -14.94 -0.54 -9.64
C GLY A 132 -13.87 0.29 -10.35
N SER A 133 -14.08 1.59 -10.50
CA SER A 133 -13.07 2.52 -10.97
C SER A 133 -12.14 2.92 -9.81
N PHE A 134 -10.90 3.27 -10.17
CA PHE A 134 -9.95 3.78 -9.20
C PHE A 134 -9.80 5.28 -9.41
N LEU A 135 -9.87 6.04 -8.33
CA LEU A 135 -9.58 7.46 -8.31
C LEU A 135 -8.14 7.64 -7.84
N LEU A 136 -7.35 8.29 -8.65
CA LEU A 136 -6.00 8.70 -8.31
C LEU A 136 -6.01 10.22 -8.19
N ASP A 137 -5.73 10.74 -7.03
CA ASP A 137 -5.76 12.17 -6.74
C ASP A 137 -4.44 12.64 -6.11
N SER A 138 -4.12 13.91 -6.30
CA SER A 138 -2.98 14.58 -5.68
C SER A 138 -3.19 16.08 -5.62
N GLN A 139 -2.89 16.69 -4.48
CA GLN A 139 -2.98 18.13 -4.29
C GLN A 139 -1.88 18.89 -5.03
N GLY A 140 -1.78 18.89 -6.26
CA GLY A 140 -0.79 19.68 -7.01
C GLY A 140 -0.09 18.94 -8.12
N TYR A 141 -0.49 17.70 -8.38
CA TYR A 141 -0.06 16.93 -9.53
C TYR A 141 -1.26 16.43 -10.32
N SER A 142 -1.29 16.73 -11.60
CA SER A 142 -2.35 16.25 -12.50
C SER A 142 -1.91 14.95 -13.17
N PHE A 143 -2.60 13.87 -12.89
CA PHE A 143 -2.36 12.58 -13.56
C PHE A 143 -3.01 12.57 -14.93
N THR A 144 -2.19 12.46 -15.96
CA THR A 144 -2.68 12.30 -17.34
C THR A 144 -2.63 10.83 -17.72
N ARG A 145 -3.78 10.27 -18.07
CA ARG A 145 -3.83 8.90 -18.60
C ARG A 145 -3.14 8.87 -19.95
N THR A 146 -2.04 8.15 -20.09
CA THR A 146 -1.42 7.94 -21.39
C THR A 146 -2.36 7.10 -22.26
N THR A 147 -2.91 7.71 -23.29
CA THR A 147 -3.65 7.03 -24.36
C THR A 147 -2.65 6.17 -25.14
N GLY A 148 -2.73 4.85 -25.03
CA GLY A 148 -1.85 3.96 -25.81
C GLY A 148 -1.57 2.58 -25.24
N ARG A 149 -1.81 2.34 -23.98
CA ARG A 149 -1.85 0.96 -23.45
C ARG A 149 -3.30 0.54 -23.30
N ALA A 150 -3.82 -0.16 -24.29
CA ALA A 150 -5.04 -0.93 -24.13
C ALA A 150 -4.89 -1.78 -22.85
N SER A 151 -5.74 -1.55 -21.85
CA SER A 151 -5.87 -2.51 -20.77
C SER A 151 -6.28 -3.82 -21.43
N ARG A 152 -5.41 -4.81 -21.42
CA ARG A 152 -5.84 -6.17 -21.74
C ARG A 152 -6.90 -6.55 -20.71
N ARG A 153 -8.14 -6.42 -21.13
CA ARG A 153 -9.24 -7.15 -20.49
C ARG A 153 -8.98 -8.62 -20.82
N ALA A 154 -8.63 -9.40 -19.83
CA ALA A 154 -8.76 -10.85 -19.87
C ALA A 154 -9.99 -11.20 -19.03
#